data_195f656c14540a736f03350d1387542b
#
_entry.id   195f656c14540a736f03350d1387542b
#
_cell.length_a   1.000
_cell.length_b   1.000
_cell.length_c   1.000
_cell.angle_alpha   90.00
_cell.angle_beta   90.00
_cell.angle_gamma   90.00
#
_symmetry.space_group_name_H-M   'P 1'
#
loop_
_entity.id
_entity.type
_entity.pdbx_description
1 polymer ?
#
loop_
_entity_poly.entity_id
_entity_poly.type
_entity_poly.pdbx_seq_one_letter_code
_entity_poly.pdbx_strand_id
1 'polypeptide(L)'
;TFENIWRKWQPKGNLVFSELPPEAQNALLAELAKRVQFELGDHYVNGEYGDDDDHLFNGILTQMAKDTEVIVVDSAESTMLGRLKAMRAKIPVAIRNNPDLRILMSVNDFDKYDDELTQRESKNTSETDVNARRYKGITIETLAAWPDDLIVCTLCSPDAGGNLFAAVNLQDDEDVIQIDKISNASELYFFKMLMKADTNIAFGEEVVVLDKRSNPVFKASENKISVDPASVTLEATGGSEEVTVTASGEYEIGSAPAGFKVEATDNGVKISAGANSGEQKTGALTLTLNADRSKTAKITITQNQKG
;
A
#
# COMPACT_ATOMS: atom_id res chain seq x y z
N THR A 1 -19.08 20.90 23.47
CA THR A 1 -18.37 21.98 22.75
C THR A 1 -19.37 22.85 21.99
N PHE A 2 -20.28 22.26 21.23
CA PHE A 2 -21.36 22.95 20.53
C PHE A 2 -22.31 23.69 21.48
N GLU A 3 -22.71 23.05 22.59
CA GLU A 3 -23.51 23.66 23.66
C GLU A 3 -22.83 24.89 24.29
N ASN A 4 -21.50 24.91 24.42
CA ASN A 4 -20.77 26.03 25.00
C ASN A 4 -20.76 27.25 24.07
N ILE A 5 -20.67 27.04 22.77
CA ILE A 5 -20.76 28.09 21.76
C ILE A 5 -22.21 28.62 21.72
N TRP A 6 -23.17 27.71 21.67
CA TRP A 6 -24.59 28.04 21.63
C TRP A 6 -25.04 28.83 22.85
N ARG A 7 -24.72 28.39 24.09
CA ARG A 7 -25.07 29.09 25.33
C ARG A 7 -24.49 30.52 25.42
N LYS A 8 -23.39 30.75 24.79
CA LYS A 8 -22.73 32.07 24.79
C LYS A 8 -23.46 33.10 23.92
N TRP A 9 -24.19 32.65 22.90
CA TRP A 9 -24.83 33.49 21.90
C TRP A 9 -26.37 33.47 21.98
N GLN A 10 -26.96 32.64 22.83
CA GLN A 10 -28.39 32.50 22.96
C GLN A 10 -28.97 33.65 23.80
N PRO A 11 -29.65 34.62 23.18
CA PRO A 11 -30.50 35.54 23.93
C PRO A 11 -31.72 34.76 24.45
N LYS A 12 -32.40 35.30 25.45
CA LYS A 12 -33.61 34.70 26.04
C LYS A 12 -34.72 34.58 25.00
N GLY A 13 -34.99 33.37 24.53
CA GLY A 13 -36.07 33.09 23.57
C GLY A 13 -35.74 31.97 22.57
N ASN A 14 -36.76 31.51 21.90
CA ASN A 14 -36.72 30.42 20.92
C ASN A 14 -36.24 31.00 19.58
N LEU A 15 -34.94 31.06 19.35
CA LEU A 15 -34.35 31.64 18.13
C LEU A 15 -34.28 30.61 17.02
N VAL A 16 -34.62 31.01 15.81
CA VAL A 16 -34.34 30.29 14.58
C VAL A 16 -32.88 30.57 14.18
N PHE A 17 -32.19 29.62 13.56
CA PHE A 17 -30.76 29.79 13.16
C PHE A 17 -30.56 31.06 12.31
N SER A 18 -31.49 31.36 11.41
CA SER A 18 -31.46 32.58 10.58
C SER A 18 -31.61 33.90 11.35
N GLU A 19 -32.09 33.84 12.60
CA GLU A 19 -32.22 35.02 13.47
C GLU A 19 -30.97 35.25 14.35
N LEU A 20 -29.98 34.31 14.31
CA LEU A 20 -28.74 34.50 14.99
C LEU A 20 -27.90 35.62 14.33
N PRO A 21 -27.11 36.36 15.08
CA PRO A 21 -26.14 37.28 14.50
C PRO A 21 -25.22 36.56 13.52
N PRO A 22 -24.86 37.17 12.37
CA PRO A 22 -23.98 36.54 11.37
C PRO A 22 -22.69 35.98 11.93
N GLU A 23 -22.13 36.61 12.95
CA GLU A 23 -20.92 36.14 13.63
C GLU A 23 -21.13 34.78 14.32
N ALA A 24 -22.29 34.58 14.93
CA ALA A 24 -22.64 33.32 15.58
C ALA A 24 -22.91 32.21 14.55
N GLN A 25 -23.59 32.54 13.45
CA GLN A 25 -23.82 31.61 12.35
C GLN A 25 -22.48 31.15 11.75
N ASN A 26 -21.59 32.09 11.44
CA ASN A 26 -20.27 31.80 10.89
C ASN A 26 -19.39 30.98 11.85
N ALA A 27 -19.45 31.24 13.17
CA ALA A 27 -18.71 30.45 14.14
C ALA A 27 -19.20 29.00 14.22
N LEU A 28 -20.52 28.78 14.12
CA LEU A 28 -21.11 27.45 14.10
C LEU A 28 -20.76 26.68 12.81
N LEU A 29 -20.88 27.36 11.67
CA LEU A 29 -20.50 26.77 10.38
C LEU A 29 -19.00 26.44 10.31
N ALA A 30 -18.14 27.30 10.85
CA ALA A 30 -16.70 27.04 10.90
C ALA A 30 -16.35 25.84 11.77
N GLU A 31 -17.02 25.65 12.92
CA GLU A 31 -16.79 24.46 13.75
C GLU A 31 -17.32 23.20 13.10
N LEU A 32 -18.46 23.29 12.41
CA LEU A 32 -19.00 22.16 11.62
C LEU A 32 -18.05 21.78 10.49
N ALA A 33 -17.62 22.76 9.70
CA ALA A 33 -16.65 22.53 8.60
C ALA A 33 -15.36 21.89 9.08
N LYS A 34 -14.84 22.32 10.23
CA LYS A 34 -13.63 21.75 10.83
C LYS A 34 -13.81 20.27 11.20
N ARG A 35 -14.97 19.87 11.72
CA ARG A 35 -15.27 18.47 12.02
C ARG A 35 -15.38 17.64 10.75
N VAL A 36 -16.14 18.13 9.77
CA VAL A 36 -16.29 17.47 8.47
C VAL A 36 -14.93 17.30 7.81
N GLN A 37 -14.07 18.31 7.82
CA GLN A 37 -12.71 18.21 7.29
C GLN A 37 -11.87 17.14 7.98
N PHE A 38 -12.00 17.03 9.31
CA PHE A 38 -11.27 16.02 10.07
C PHE A 38 -11.76 14.60 9.74
N GLU A 39 -13.08 14.36 9.77
CA GLU A 39 -13.68 13.06 9.45
C GLU A 39 -13.40 12.66 8.00
N LEU A 40 -13.56 13.62 7.08
CA LEU A 40 -13.28 13.39 5.67
C LEU A 40 -11.80 13.07 5.42
N GLY A 41 -10.90 13.79 6.09
CA GLY A 41 -9.46 13.55 6.01
C GLY A 41 -9.08 12.14 6.47
N ASP A 42 -9.71 11.63 7.51
CA ASP A 42 -9.51 10.26 7.98
C ASP A 42 -10.06 9.24 6.97
N HIS A 43 -11.27 9.46 6.46
CA HIS A 43 -11.87 8.57 5.45
C HIS A 43 -11.09 8.54 4.13
N TYR A 44 -10.51 9.66 3.69
CA TYR A 44 -9.65 9.68 2.50
C TYR A 44 -8.41 8.82 2.66
N VAL A 45 -7.90 8.67 3.87
CA VAL A 45 -6.71 7.86 4.15
C VAL A 45 -7.09 6.43 4.51
N ASN A 46 -7.96 6.24 5.51
CA ASN A 46 -8.22 4.97 6.19
C ASN A 46 -9.59 4.37 5.87
N GLY A 47 -10.44 5.03 5.08
CA GLY A 47 -11.81 4.60 4.83
C GLY A 47 -11.89 3.17 4.29
N GLU A 48 -12.94 2.48 4.69
CA GLU A 48 -13.36 1.19 4.16
C GLU A 48 -14.82 1.29 3.77
N TYR A 49 -15.20 0.75 2.62
CA TYR A 49 -16.59 0.69 2.18
C TYR A 49 -17.31 -0.48 2.85
N GLY A 50 -18.48 -0.21 3.43
CA GLY A 50 -19.32 -1.19 4.10
C GLY A 50 -20.80 -0.86 4.00
N ASP A 51 -21.64 -1.62 4.71
CA ASP A 51 -23.10 -1.50 4.67
C ASP A 51 -23.65 -0.57 5.77
N ASP A 52 -22.79 0.10 6.54
CA ASP A 52 -23.18 1.00 7.63
C ASP A 52 -22.80 2.46 7.34
N ASP A 53 -23.34 3.37 8.16
CA ASP A 53 -23.20 4.82 7.98
C ASP A 53 -21.76 5.32 8.23
N ASP A 54 -20.89 4.50 8.84
CA ASP A 54 -19.50 4.84 9.14
C ASP A 54 -18.53 4.37 8.03
N HIS A 55 -18.97 3.49 7.11
CA HIS A 55 -18.16 2.90 6.05
C HIS A 55 -18.58 3.39 4.66
N LEU A 56 -18.28 4.66 4.37
CA LEU A 56 -18.85 5.38 3.22
C LEU A 56 -18.13 5.07 1.89
N PHE A 57 -16.79 5.03 1.89
CA PHE A 57 -15.97 4.75 0.71
C PHE A 57 -14.57 4.23 1.11
N ASN A 58 -13.88 3.64 0.13
CA ASN A 58 -12.52 3.15 0.37
C ASN A 58 -11.52 4.30 0.35
N GLY A 59 -10.74 4.42 1.42
CA GLY A 59 -9.62 5.35 1.47
C GLY A 59 -8.42 4.88 0.64
N ILE A 60 -7.46 5.76 0.45
CA ILE A 60 -6.25 5.53 -0.34
C ILE A 60 -5.49 4.28 0.11
N LEU A 61 -5.35 4.05 1.41
CA LEU A 61 -4.65 2.87 1.92
C LEU A 61 -5.38 1.57 1.58
N THR A 62 -6.72 1.59 1.63
CA THR A 62 -7.56 0.46 1.24
C THR A 62 -7.46 0.17 -0.26
N GLN A 63 -7.42 1.22 -1.09
CA GLN A 63 -7.21 1.06 -2.54
C GLN A 63 -5.81 0.50 -2.85
N MET A 64 -4.76 1.02 -2.22
CA MET A 64 -3.40 0.49 -2.35
C MET A 64 -3.31 -0.98 -1.93
N ALA A 65 -4.02 -1.39 -0.88
CA ALA A 65 -4.00 -2.78 -0.40
C ALA A 65 -4.71 -3.76 -1.34
N LYS A 66 -5.62 -3.28 -2.17
CA LYS A 66 -6.32 -4.08 -3.19
C LYS A 66 -5.53 -4.24 -4.49
N ASP A 67 -4.58 -3.34 -4.73
CA ASP A 67 -3.76 -3.35 -5.93
C ASP A 67 -2.56 -4.29 -5.76
N THR A 68 -2.45 -5.29 -6.64
CA THR A 68 -1.39 -6.30 -6.61
C THR A 68 -0.05 -5.82 -7.18
N GLU A 69 -0.03 -4.67 -7.86
CA GLU A 69 1.16 -4.09 -8.44
C GLU A 69 1.94 -3.21 -7.45
N VAL A 70 1.33 -2.89 -6.29
CA VAL A 70 1.97 -2.12 -5.23
C VAL A 70 3.22 -2.82 -4.72
N ILE A 71 4.33 -2.08 -4.71
CA ILE A 71 5.64 -2.59 -4.29
C ILE A 71 5.74 -2.58 -2.78
N VAL A 72 5.60 -3.73 -2.14
CA VAL A 72 5.74 -3.86 -0.70
C VAL A 72 7.19 -4.13 -0.33
N VAL A 73 7.74 -3.33 0.58
CA VAL A 73 9.12 -3.45 1.06
C VAL A 73 9.15 -4.27 2.34
N ASP A 74 9.78 -5.43 2.29
CA ASP A 74 10.17 -6.13 3.51
C ASP A 74 11.53 -5.63 3.99
N SER A 75 11.61 -5.19 5.24
CA SER A 75 12.83 -4.67 5.84
C SER A 75 12.94 -5.13 7.29
N ALA A 76 14.06 -5.71 7.67
CA ALA A 76 14.37 -6.05 9.05
C ALA A 76 14.86 -4.85 9.88
N GLU A 77 15.00 -3.68 9.26
CA GLU A 77 15.55 -2.48 9.90
C GLU A 77 14.60 -1.94 10.98
N SER A 78 15.15 -1.70 12.14
CA SER A 78 14.44 -1.12 13.29
C SER A 78 14.46 0.41 13.26
N THR A 79 15.51 1.00 12.69
CA THR A 79 15.70 2.46 12.63
C THR A 79 14.90 3.07 11.49
N MET A 80 14.43 4.30 11.66
CA MET A 80 13.69 5.02 10.62
C MET A 80 14.56 5.29 9.38
N LEU A 81 15.81 5.63 9.59
CA LEU A 81 16.79 5.81 8.51
C LEU A 81 17.06 4.53 7.72
N GLY A 82 17.12 3.39 8.40
CA GLY A 82 17.25 2.08 7.77
C GLY A 82 16.02 1.73 6.92
N ARG A 83 14.82 1.98 7.47
CA ARG A 83 13.53 1.81 6.76
C ARG A 83 13.46 2.65 5.49
N LEU A 84 13.80 3.93 5.57
CA LEU A 84 13.83 4.85 4.41
C LEU A 84 14.89 4.44 3.38
N LYS A 85 16.02 3.90 3.83
CA LYS A 85 17.06 3.37 2.93
C LYS A 85 16.57 2.15 2.16
N ALA A 86 15.90 1.21 2.84
CA ALA A 86 15.31 0.02 2.23
C ALA A 86 14.22 0.40 1.22
N MET A 87 13.32 1.33 1.60
CA MET A 87 12.28 1.84 0.72
C MET A 87 12.87 2.49 -0.54
N ARG A 88 13.86 3.39 -0.39
CA ARG A 88 14.48 4.06 -1.54
C ARG A 88 15.12 3.08 -2.54
N ALA A 89 15.64 1.96 -2.07
CA ALA A 89 16.22 0.95 -2.95
C ALA A 89 15.19 0.29 -3.86
N LYS A 90 13.93 0.25 -3.43
CA LYS A 90 12.80 -0.35 -4.16
C LYS A 90 12.04 0.63 -5.05
N ILE A 91 12.24 1.95 -4.89
CA ILE A 91 11.60 2.95 -5.76
C ILE A 91 12.06 2.71 -7.20
N PRO A 92 11.13 2.59 -8.17
CA PRO A 92 11.46 2.47 -9.58
C PRO A 92 12.37 3.60 -10.07
N VAL A 93 13.35 3.28 -10.88
CA VAL A 93 14.34 4.25 -11.35
C VAL A 93 13.68 5.38 -12.15
N ALA A 94 12.61 5.07 -12.87
CA ALA A 94 11.85 6.01 -13.69
C ALA A 94 11.30 7.21 -12.89
N ILE A 95 10.80 6.96 -11.67
CA ILE A 95 10.18 8.01 -10.83
C ILE A 95 11.11 8.54 -9.74
N ARG A 96 12.27 7.90 -9.51
CA ARG A 96 13.14 8.19 -8.35
C ARG A 96 13.65 9.63 -8.27
N ASN A 97 13.76 10.31 -9.39
CA ASN A 97 14.22 11.69 -9.49
C ASN A 97 13.08 12.67 -9.83
N ASN A 98 11.84 12.20 -9.81
CA ASN A 98 10.69 13.06 -10.07
C ASN A 98 10.53 14.07 -8.90
N PRO A 99 10.37 15.38 -9.17
CA PRO A 99 10.20 16.39 -8.14
C PRO A 99 8.89 16.24 -7.34
N ASP A 100 7.90 15.54 -7.89
CA ASP A 100 6.61 15.27 -7.25
C ASP A 100 6.59 13.99 -6.40
N LEU A 101 7.71 13.27 -6.35
CA LEU A 101 7.85 12.11 -5.48
C LEU A 101 7.80 12.57 -4.02
N ARG A 102 6.93 11.95 -3.22
CA ARG A 102 6.75 12.23 -1.79
C ARG A 102 6.84 10.96 -0.98
N ILE A 103 7.32 11.13 0.25
CA ILE A 103 7.25 10.12 1.29
C ILE A 103 6.15 10.55 2.24
N LEU A 104 5.13 9.72 2.41
CA LEU A 104 3.99 9.93 3.29
C LEU A 104 4.18 9.10 4.55
N MET A 105 4.06 9.72 5.72
CA MET A 105 4.17 9.05 7.01
C MET A 105 3.39 9.77 8.10
N SER A 106 3.23 9.13 9.26
CA SER A 106 2.63 9.78 10.42
C SER A 106 3.53 10.85 11.02
N VAL A 107 2.95 11.72 11.82
CA VAL A 107 3.71 12.72 12.58
C VAL A 107 4.70 12.06 13.54
N ASN A 108 4.25 10.98 14.23
CA ASN A 108 5.08 10.25 15.19
C ASN A 108 6.30 9.58 14.51
N ASP A 109 6.12 9.06 13.29
CA ASP A 109 7.23 8.45 12.56
C ASP A 109 8.22 9.50 12.04
N PHE A 110 7.71 10.67 11.70
CA PHE A 110 8.57 11.80 11.35
C PHE A 110 9.39 12.26 12.55
N ASP A 111 8.79 12.35 13.74
CA ASP A 111 9.52 12.71 14.98
C ASP A 111 10.63 11.70 15.28
N LYS A 112 10.36 10.38 15.11
CA LYS A 112 11.41 9.35 15.23
C LYS A 112 12.55 9.57 14.22
N TYR A 113 12.23 9.96 12.99
CA TYR A 113 13.21 10.27 11.96
C TYR A 113 14.07 11.49 12.32
N ASP A 114 13.46 12.57 12.83
CA ASP A 114 14.14 13.77 13.24
C ASP A 114 15.05 13.52 14.46
N ASP A 115 14.58 12.74 15.44
CA ASP A 115 15.37 12.30 16.59
C ASP A 115 16.62 11.50 16.15
N GLU A 116 16.47 10.56 15.22
CA GLU A 116 17.61 9.80 14.67
C GLU A 116 18.63 10.72 13.95
N LEU A 117 18.15 11.76 13.24
CA LEU A 117 19.02 12.74 12.62
C LEU A 117 19.79 13.58 13.64
N THR A 118 19.10 13.98 14.73
CA THR A 118 19.71 14.82 15.78
C THR A 118 20.72 14.06 16.63
N GLN A 119 20.58 12.74 16.79
CA GLN A 119 21.50 11.89 17.55
C GLN A 119 22.78 11.50 16.80
N ARG A 120 22.91 11.84 15.54
CA ARG A 120 24.13 11.55 14.77
C ARG A 120 25.32 12.33 15.31
N GLU A 121 26.46 11.65 15.48
CA GLU A 121 27.72 12.25 15.98
C GLU A 121 28.30 13.31 15.03
N SER A 122 27.97 13.23 13.73
CA SER A 122 28.45 14.17 12.71
C SER A 122 27.26 14.84 12.03
N LYS A 123 26.97 16.06 12.42
CA LYS A 123 25.92 16.89 11.82
C LYS A 123 26.52 17.76 10.72
N ASN A 124 26.04 17.62 9.52
CA ASN A 124 26.29 18.58 8.45
C ASN A 124 25.36 19.79 8.63
N THR A 125 25.87 21.01 8.48
CA THR A 125 25.12 22.28 8.63
C THR A 125 23.89 22.37 7.69
N SER A 126 23.84 21.57 6.63
CA SER A 126 22.73 21.50 5.69
C SER A 126 21.58 20.56 6.12
N GLU A 127 21.74 19.80 7.20
CA GLU A 127 20.75 18.83 7.69
C GLU A 127 19.91 19.39 8.87
N THR A 128 20.26 20.57 9.41
CA THR A 128 19.76 20.97 10.73
C THR A 128 18.49 21.81 10.75
N ASP A 129 18.11 22.55 9.73
CA ASP A 129 16.94 23.46 9.87
C ASP A 129 15.96 23.50 8.69
N VAL A 130 16.41 23.33 7.47
CA VAL A 130 15.54 23.49 6.28
C VAL A 130 15.29 22.17 5.56
N ASN A 131 16.11 21.15 5.83
CA ASN A 131 16.10 19.87 5.13
C ASN A 131 15.55 18.69 5.95
N ALA A 132 15.10 18.90 7.19
CA ALA A 132 14.53 17.84 8.03
C ALA A 132 13.34 17.13 7.36
N ARG A 133 12.55 17.86 6.57
CA ARG A 133 11.42 17.28 5.80
C ARG A 133 11.84 16.68 4.46
N ARG A 134 13.08 16.22 4.35
CA ARG A 134 13.56 15.57 3.13
C ARG A 134 14.47 14.38 3.45
N TYR A 135 14.30 13.32 2.70
CA TYR A 135 15.23 12.20 2.70
C TYR A 135 15.85 12.04 1.32
N LYS A 136 17.17 12.29 1.21
CA LYS A 136 17.92 12.22 -0.06
C LYS A 136 17.23 12.94 -1.22
N GLY A 137 16.71 14.14 -0.97
CA GLY A 137 16.04 14.98 -1.96
C GLY A 137 14.53 14.75 -2.10
N ILE A 138 13.99 13.64 -1.60
CA ILE A 138 12.56 13.36 -1.61
C ILE A 138 11.91 14.07 -0.42
N THR A 139 10.86 14.83 -0.67
CA THR A 139 10.12 15.54 0.37
C THR A 139 9.30 14.56 1.22
N ILE A 140 9.29 14.76 2.53
CA ILE A 140 8.48 14.01 3.49
C ILE A 140 7.26 14.85 3.83
N GLU A 141 6.07 14.27 3.64
CA GLU A 141 4.80 14.86 4.02
C GLU A 141 4.19 14.08 5.19
N THR A 142 3.80 14.80 6.23
CA THR A 142 3.18 14.21 7.42
C THR A 142 1.69 14.46 7.43
N LEU A 143 0.91 13.41 7.66
CA LEU A 143 -0.54 13.47 7.70
C LEU A 143 -1.02 13.02 9.09
N ALA A 144 -1.95 13.80 9.69
CA ALA A 144 -2.45 13.51 11.03
C ALA A 144 -3.27 12.20 11.10
N ALA A 145 -3.98 11.86 10.01
CA ALA A 145 -4.76 10.63 9.91
C ALA A 145 -3.91 9.42 9.45
N TRP A 146 -2.61 9.60 9.19
CA TRP A 146 -1.76 8.52 8.72
C TRP A 146 -1.39 7.55 9.84
N PRO A 147 -1.53 6.23 9.64
CA PRO A 147 -1.16 5.24 10.65
C PRO A 147 0.33 5.25 10.97
N ASP A 148 0.67 5.04 12.24
CA ASP A 148 2.06 4.86 12.65
C ASP A 148 2.66 3.57 12.10
N ASP A 149 3.98 3.57 11.92
CA ASP A 149 4.77 2.45 11.37
C ASP A 149 4.36 2.04 9.94
N LEU A 150 3.67 2.91 9.21
CA LEU A 150 3.34 2.77 7.79
C LEU A 150 3.95 3.93 6.99
N ILE A 151 4.81 3.61 6.05
CA ILE A 151 5.45 4.60 5.17
C ILE A 151 5.08 4.27 3.72
N VAL A 152 4.64 5.27 2.97
CA VAL A 152 4.34 5.14 1.55
C VAL A 152 5.14 6.16 0.76
N CYS A 153 5.66 5.75 -0.39
CA CYS A 153 6.35 6.64 -1.32
C CYS A 153 5.69 6.52 -2.70
N THR A 154 5.20 7.64 -3.22
CA THR A 154 4.54 7.71 -4.53
C THR A 154 4.58 9.14 -5.08
N LEU A 155 4.12 9.32 -6.31
CA LEU A 155 3.98 10.64 -6.92
C LEU A 155 2.74 11.36 -6.36
N CYS A 156 2.95 12.54 -5.79
CA CYS A 156 1.88 13.39 -5.26
C CYS A 156 1.97 14.76 -5.93
N SER A 157 1.06 15.02 -6.84
CA SER A 157 0.91 16.31 -7.53
C SER A 157 -0.56 16.72 -7.54
N PRO A 158 -0.89 18.00 -7.44
CA PRO A 158 -2.26 18.48 -7.64
C PRO A 158 -2.72 18.36 -9.10
N ASP A 159 -1.79 18.13 -10.02
CA ASP A 159 -2.05 17.97 -11.45
C ASP A 159 -2.24 16.48 -11.82
N ALA A 160 -2.64 16.24 -13.06
CA ALA A 160 -2.85 14.88 -13.61
C ALA A 160 -1.59 13.97 -13.59
N GLY A 161 -0.43 14.49 -13.22
CA GLY A 161 0.81 13.71 -13.02
C GLY A 161 0.93 13.07 -11.64
N GLY A 162 0.00 13.32 -10.73
CA GLY A 162 -0.05 12.64 -9.43
C GLY A 162 -0.59 11.22 -9.54
N ASN A 163 -0.24 10.37 -8.60
CA ASN A 163 -0.70 8.98 -8.54
C ASN A 163 -1.87 8.77 -7.57
N LEU A 164 -2.14 9.75 -6.71
CA LEU A 164 -3.23 9.71 -5.74
C LEU A 164 -4.37 10.61 -6.20
N PHE A 165 -5.58 10.07 -6.25
CA PHE A 165 -6.76 10.79 -6.70
C PHE A 165 -7.83 10.82 -5.61
N ALA A 166 -8.45 11.98 -5.43
CA ALA A 166 -9.68 12.14 -4.69
C ALA A 166 -10.74 12.68 -5.64
N ALA A 167 -11.86 12.01 -5.73
CA ALA A 167 -13.03 12.42 -6.48
C ALA A 167 -14.05 13.04 -5.53
N VAL A 168 -14.59 14.18 -5.88
CA VAL A 168 -15.67 14.85 -5.18
C VAL A 168 -16.75 15.25 -6.17
N ASN A 169 -17.95 15.52 -5.67
CA ASN A 169 -19.03 16.03 -6.50
C ASN A 169 -18.62 17.33 -7.21
N LEU A 170 -19.30 17.61 -8.32
CA LEU A 170 -19.27 18.92 -8.93
C LEU A 170 -19.72 19.98 -7.92
N GLN A 171 -19.12 21.16 -7.99
CA GLN A 171 -19.31 22.27 -7.04
C GLN A 171 -20.78 22.67 -6.83
N ASP A 172 -21.64 22.45 -7.84
CA ASP A 172 -23.07 22.75 -7.79
C ASP A 172 -23.89 21.74 -6.92
N ASP A 173 -23.33 20.58 -6.62
CA ASP A 173 -24.00 19.56 -5.79
C ASP A 173 -23.64 19.69 -4.29
N GLU A 174 -22.63 20.49 -3.94
CA GLU A 174 -22.13 20.67 -2.59
C GLU A 174 -22.88 21.74 -1.77
N ASP A 175 -23.78 22.49 -2.39
CA ASP A 175 -24.33 23.74 -1.85
C ASP A 175 -25.45 23.56 -0.80
N VAL A 176 -25.72 22.34 -0.30
CA VAL A 176 -26.84 22.14 0.63
C VAL A 176 -26.38 21.70 2.00
N ILE A 177 -25.84 22.63 2.78
CA ILE A 177 -25.92 22.49 4.25
C ILE A 177 -27.33 22.89 4.66
N GLN A 178 -28.18 21.92 4.92
CA GLN A 178 -29.51 22.15 5.47
C GLN A 178 -29.42 22.22 6.99
N ILE A 179 -29.84 23.35 7.55
CA ILE A 179 -29.96 23.56 9.00
C ILE A 179 -31.41 23.84 9.31
N ASP A 180 -32.05 22.95 10.04
CA ASP A 180 -33.45 23.09 10.35
C ASP A 180 -33.77 22.56 11.76
N LYS A 181 -34.91 22.96 12.33
CA LYS A 181 -35.40 22.42 13.58
C LYS A 181 -35.96 21.02 13.37
N ILE A 182 -35.72 20.11 14.32
CA ILE A 182 -36.30 18.76 14.28
C ILE A 182 -37.82 18.81 14.33
N SER A 183 -38.40 19.78 15.07
CA SER A 183 -39.82 20.09 15.06
C SER A 183 -40.05 21.53 15.53
N ASN A 184 -41.22 22.09 15.24
CA ASN A 184 -41.58 23.46 15.67
C ASN A 184 -41.59 23.65 17.20
N ALA A 185 -41.72 22.57 17.96
CA ALA A 185 -41.71 22.57 19.42
C ALA A 185 -40.36 22.17 20.02
N SER A 186 -39.36 21.87 19.19
CA SER A 186 -38.02 21.42 19.63
C SER A 186 -37.02 22.59 19.68
N GLU A 187 -36.18 22.56 20.68
CA GLU A 187 -34.97 23.42 20.74
C GLU A 187 -33.77 22.79 20.01
N LEU A 188 -33.94 21.58 19.43
CA LEU A 188 -32.93 20.85 18.75
C LEU A 188 -32.92 21.17 17.25
N TYR A 189 -31.73 21.37 16.72
CA TYR A 189 -31.45 21.57 15.29
C TYR A 189 -30.75 20.37 14.72
N PHE A 190 -31.03 20.04 13.47
CA PHE A 190 -30.23 19.10 12.70
C PHE A 190 -29.43 19.84 11.62
N PHE A 191 -28.26 19.30 11.35
CA PHE A 191 -27.40 19.73 10.26
C PHE A 191 -27.33 18.57 9.29
N LYS A 192 -27.63 18.80 8.04
CA LYS A 192 -27.53 17.80 6.97
C LYS A 192 -26.62 18.35 5.89
N MET A 193 -25.59 17.61 5.58
CA MET A 193 -24.72 17.84 4.45
C MET A 193 -24.65 16.55 3.65
N LEU A 194 -24.81 16.66 2.33
CA LEU A 194 -24.67 15.54 1.42
C LEU A 194 -23.45 15.81 0.54
N MET A 195 -22.51 14.89 0.56
CA MET A 195 -21.34 14.93 -0.27
C MET A 195 -21.08 13.51 -0.84
N LYS A 196 -20.61 13.42 -2.07
CA LYS A 196 -20.10 12.18 -2.63
C LYS A 196 -18.58 12.33 -2.75
N ALA A 197 -17.86 11.37 -2.23
CA ALA A 197 -16.43 11.33 -2.31
C ALA A 197 -15.97 9.90 -2.58
N ASP A 198 -14.82 9.77 -3.22
CA ASP A 198 -14.13 8.50 -3.46
C ASP A 198 -12.65 8.75 -3.63
N THR A 199 -11.84 7.71 -3.51
CA THR A 199 -10.39 7.77 -3.72
C THR A 199 -9.92 6.64 -4.61
N ASN A 200 -8.82 6.88 -5.32
CA ASN A 200 -8.15 5.84 -6.10
C ASN A 200 -6.67 6.15 -6.28
N ILE A 201 -5.92 5.12 -6.70
CA ILE A 201 -4.55 5.24 -7.20
C ILE A 201 -4.54 4.96 -8.70
N ALA A 202 -3.63 5.60 -9.45
CA ALA A 202 -3.54 5.40 -10.90
C ALA A 202 -2.66 4.18 -11.26
N PHE A 203 -1.49 4.08 -10.64
CA PHE A 203 -0.45 3.11 -10.99
C PHE A 203 0.11 2.47 -9.70
N GLY A 204 -0.25 1.22 -9.42
CA GLY A 204 0.26 0.48 -8.26
C GLY A 204 1.78 0.31 -8.31
N GLU A 205 2.35 0.09 -9.49
CA GLU A 205 3.80 -0.05 -9.71
C GLU A 205 4.63 1.19 -9.34
N GLU A 206 4.00 2.35 -9.18
CA GLU A 206 4.63 3.59 -8.71
C GLU A 206 4.42 3.84 -7.22
N VAL A 207 3.76 2.92 -6.52
CA VAL A 207 3.53 2.98 -5.08
C VAL A 207 4.48 2.03 -4.37
N VAL A 208 5.28 2.56 -3.45
CA VAL A 208 6.19 1.77 -2.62
C VAL A 208 5.75 1.88 -1.18
N VAL A 209 5.43 0.76 -0.55
CA VAL A 209 4.89 0.69 0.81
C VAL A 209 5.82 -0.09 1.73
N LEU A 210 6.05 0.43 2.92
CA LEU A 210 6.70 -0.26 4.03
C LEU A 210 5.74 -0.25 5.23
N ASP A 211 5.22 -1.43 5.58
CA ASP A 211 4.25 -1.62 6.65
C ASP A 211 4.88 -2.43 7.78
N LYS A 212 5.10 -1.79 8.93
CA LYS A 212 5.67 -2.38 10.14
C LYS A 212 4.68 -2.40 11.31
N ARG A 213 3.40 -2.20 11.01
CA ARG A 213 2.34 -2.31 12.01
C ARG A 213 2.29 -3.73 12.57
N SER A 214 1.78 -3.89 13.78
CA SER A 214 1.60 -5.20 14.40
C SER A 214 0.74 -6.17 13.58
N ASN A 215 -0.23 -5.63 12.84
CA ASN A 215 -1.06 -6.35 11.87
C ASN A 215 -0.92 -5.70 10.50
N PRO A 216 0.15 -6.00 9.75
CA PRO A 216 0.37 -5.38 8.45
C PRO A 216 -0.69 -5.84 7.44
N VAL A 217 -1.32 -4.86 6.78
CA VAL A 217 -2.23 -5.10 5.65
C VAL A 217 -1.42 -5.34 4.38
N PHE A 218 -0.33 -4.57 4.21
CA PHE A 218 0.58 -4.74 3.10
C PHE A 218 1.61 -5.82 3.45
N LYS A 219 1.51 -6.96 2.77
CA LYS A 219 2.46 -8.05 2.94
C LYS A 219 3.29 -8.17 1.68
N ALA A 220 4.61 -8.12 1.82
CA ALA A 220 5.49 -8.48 0.72
C ALA A 220 5.08 -9.88 0.24
N SER A 221 4.85 -10.04 -1.05
CA SER A 221 4.64 -11.36 -1.61
C SER A 221 5.89 -12.17 -1.26
N GLU A 222 5.73 -13.20 -0.44
CA GLU A 222 6.85 -14.11 -0.19
C GLU A 222 7.24 -14.73 -1.52
N ASN A 223 8.35 -14.29 -2.07
CA ASN A 223 8.90 -14.90 -3.26
C ASN A 223 9.22 -16.36 -2.97
N LYS A 224 8.35 -17.26 -3.42
CA LYS A 224 8.46 -18.70 -3.23
C LYS A 224 8.42 -19.41 -4.56
N ILE A 225 9.24 -20.43 -4.67
CA ILE A 225 9.15 -21.42 -5.72
C ILE A 225 9.36 -22.79 -5.10
N SER A 226 8.48 -23.72 -5.38
CA SER A 226 8.57 -25.11 -4.93
C SER A 226 8.11 -26.05 -6.03
N VAL A 227 8.54 -27.30 -5.95
CA VAL A 227 8.25 -28.35 -6.91
C VAL A 227 7.74 -29.59 -6.19
N ASP A 228 6.79 -30.27 -6.79
CA ASP A 228 6.24 -31.51 -6.27
C ASP A 228 5.94 -32.49 -7.44
N PRO A 229 6.60 -33.66 -7.46
CA PRO A 229 7.65 -34.14 -6.58
C PRO A 229 9.03 -33.46 -6.82
N ALA A 230 9.86 -33.35 -5.77
CA ALA A 230 11.24 -32.83 -5.88
C ALA A 230 12.23 -33.82 -6.50
N SER A 231 11.80 -35.06 -6.71
CA SER A 231 12.58 -36.11 -7.36
C SER A 231 11.73 -36.93 -8.32
N VAL A 232 12.26 -37.22 -9.49
CA VAL A 232 11.63 -38.01 -10.55
C VAL A 232 12.50 -39.20 -10.89
N THR A 233 11.91 -40.39 -10.97
CA THR A 233 12.60 -41.59 -11.40
C THR A 233 11.93 -42.14 -12.65
N LEU A 234 12.67 -42.24 -13.75
CA LEU A 234 12.24 -42.80 -15.01
C LEU A 234 12.79 -44.22 -15.19
N GLU A 235 12.01 -45.08 -15.81
CA GLU A 235 12.40 -46.47 -16.08
C GLU A 235 13.50 -46.51 -17.17
N ALA A 236 14.21 -47.65 -17.23
CA ALA A 236 15.24 -47.88 -18.25
C ALA A 236 14.66 -47.88 -19.68
N THR A 237 13.39 -48.25 -19.85
CA THR A 237 12.69 -48.21 -21.14
C THR A 237 12.38 -46.81 -21.63
N GLY A 238 12.63 -45.80 -20.81
CA GLY A 238 12.20 -44.43 -21.04
C GLY A 238 10.83 -44.14 -20.47
N GLY A 239 10.37 -42.93 -20.63
CA GLY A 239 9.09 -42.47 -20.14
C GLY A 239 9.06 -40.97 -19.91
N SER A 240 7.99 -40.49 -19.32
CA SER A 240 7.85 -39.09 -18.91
C SER A 240 7.05 -38.97 -17.62
N GLU A 241 7.43 -38.01 -16.80
CA GLU A 241 6.77 -37.63 -15.57
C GLU A 241 6.52 -36.11 -15.54
N GLU A 242 5.43 -35.69 -14.91
CA GLU A 242 5.11 -34.30 -14.71
C GLU A 242 5.41 -33.88 -13.26
N VAL A 243 6.01 -32.69 -13.12
CA VAL A 243 6.31 -32.08 -11.85
C VAL A 243 5.54 -30.79 -11.77
N THR A 244 4.69 -30.67 -10.76
CA THR A 244 3.96 -29.43 -10.47
C THR A 244 4.88 -28.39 -9.90
N VAL A 245 4.79 -27.15 -10.39
CA VAL A 245 5.54 -26.02 -9.91
C VAL A 245 4.58 -25.02 -9.25
N THR A 246 4.83 -24.73 -7.98
CA THR A 246 4.12 -23.67 -7.26
C THR A 246 5.07 -22.49 -7.09
N ALA A 247 4.80 -21.40 -7.78
CA ALA A 247 5.62 -20.21 -7.75
C ALA A 247 4.76 -18.96 -7.47
N SER A 248 5.33 -17.98 -6.80
CA SER A 248 4.68 -16.68 -6.53
C SER A 248 4.67 -15.74 -7.75
N GLY A 249 5.24 -16.13 -8.86
CA GLY A 249 5.32 -15.38 -10.11
C GLY A 249 5.99 -16.18 -11.21
N GLU A 250 6.33 -15.55 -12.31
CA GLU A 250 7.03 -16.19 -13.43
C GLU A 250 8.40 -16.74 -13.02
N TYR A 251 8.78 -17.84 -13.61
CA TYR A 251 10.04 -18.50 -13.34
C TYR A 251 10.75 -18.97 -14.62
N GLU A 252 12.05 -19.04 -14.56
CA GLU A 252 12.91 -19.54 -15.62
C GLU A 252 13.24 -21.02 -15.39
N ILE A 253 13.11 -21.83 -16.43
CA ILE A 253 13.50 -23.24 -16.42
C ILE A 253 14.97 -23.31 -16.85
N GLY A 254 15.82 -23.83 -15.97
CA GLY A 254 17.24 -24.02 -16.27
C GLY A 254 17.48 -25.06 -17.37
N SER A 255 18.73 -25.23 -17.75
CA SER A 255 19.13 -26.16 -18.79
C SER A 255 18.77 -27.61 -18.44
N ALA A 256 18.18 -28.32 -19.38
CA ALA A 256 17.89 -29.75 -19.22
C ALA A 256 19.19 -30.53 -19.00
N PRO A 257 19.24 -31.44 -18.00
CA PRO A 257 20.42 -32.30 -17.80
C PRO A 257 20.62 -33.24 -18.99
N ALA A 258 21.87 -33.63 -19.22
CA ALA A 258 22.24 -34.48 -20.34
C ALA A 258 21.47 -35.81 -20.35
N GLY A 259 20.84 -36.10 -21.47
CA GLY A 259 20.03 -37.31 -21.65
C GLY A 259 18.55 -37.18 -21.24
N PHE A 260 18.13 -36.03 -20.77
CA PHE A 260 16.75 -35.71 -20.42
C PHE A 260 16.21 -34.57 -21.29
N LYS A 261 14.92 -34.58 -21.53
CA LYS A 261 14.19 -33.49 -22.19
C LYS A 261 13.23 -32.88 -21.20
N VAL A 262 13.17 -31.56 -21.17
CA VAL A 262 12.29 -30.79 -20.29
C VAL A 262 11.43 -29.89 -21.14
N GLU A 263 10.12 -29.91 -20.90
CA GLU A 263 9.10 -29.09 -21.57
C GLU A 263 8.25 -28.39 -20.51
N ALA A 264 7.95 -27.11 -20.72
CA ALA A 264 7.00 -26.41 -19.87
C ALA A 264 5.58 -26.92 -20.11
N THR A 265 4.79 -27.01 -19.05
CA THR A 265 3.37 -27.30 -19.07
C THR A 265 2.58 -26.19 -18.37
N ASP A 266 1.26 -26.19 -18.48
CA ASP A 266 0.41 -25.17 -17.84
C ASP A 266 0.58 -25.13 -16.32
N ASN A 267 0.94 -26.25 -15.69
CA ASN A 267 1.06 -26.35 -14.23
C ASN A 267 2.48 -26.67 -13.73
N GLY A 268 3.48 -26.65 -14.61
CA GLY A 268 4.84 -26.96 -14.20
C GLY A 268 5.75 -27.42 -15.34
N VAL A 269 6.44 -28.55 -15.16
CA VAL A 269 7.38 -29.08 -16.13
C VAL A 269 7.19 -30.58 -16.36
N LYS A 270 7.28 -30.98 -17.61
CA LYS A 270 7.29 -32.41 -18.02
C LYS A 270 8.72 -32.82 -18.32
N ILE A 271 9.18 -33.85 -17.64
CA ILE A 271 10.50 -34.43 -17.79
C ILE A 271 10.41 -35.73 -18.50
N SER A 272 11.15 -35.94 -19.55
CA SER A 272 11.12 -37.18 -20.35
C SER A 272 12.52 -37.64 -20.72
N ALA A 273 12.64 -38.96 -20.93
CA ALA A 273 13.86 -39.59 -21.43
C ALA A 273 13.53 -40.74 -22.37
N GLY A 274 14.40 -40.99 -23.36
CA GLY A 274 14.36 -42.19 -24.17
C GLY A 274 14.92 -43.41 -23.43
N ALA A 275 14.92 -44.58 -24.11
CA ALA A 275 15.48 -45.79 -23.51
C ALA A 275 16.92 -45.66 -23.14
N ASN A 276 17.29 -46.14 -21.92
CA ASN A 276 18.63 -46.21 -21.42
C ASN A 276 19.18 -47.63 -21.53
N SER A 277 20.21 -47.83 -22.35
CA SER A 277 20.86 -49.13 -22.52
C SER A 277 22.18 -49.26 -21.73
N GLY A 278 22.53 -48.21 -20.95
CA GLY A 278 23.76 -48.13 -20.18
C GLY A 278 23.52 -48.05 -18.67
N GLU A 279 24.46 -47.45 -17.97
CA GLU A 279 24.39 -47.24 -16.55
C GLU A 279 23.30 -46.24 -16.14
N GLN A 280 22.93 -46.21 -14.86
CA GLN A 280 21.99 -45.26 -14.30
C GLN A 280 22.44 -43.80 -14.60
N LYS A 281 21.51 -42.99 -15.08
CA LYS A 281 21.72 -41.56 -15.31
C LYS A 281 21.09 -40.75 -14.23
N THR A 282 21.80 -39.72 -13.77
CA THR A 282 21.25 -38.78 -12.82
C THR A 282 21.50 -37.35 -13.29
N GLY A 283 20.59 -36.46 -12.98
CA GLY A 283 20.71 -35.03 -13.29
C GLY A 283 19.90 -34.18 -12.33
N ALA A 284 20.12 -32.89 -12.41
CA ALA A 284 19.34 -31.94 -11.63
C ALA A 284 18.86 -30.81 -12.53
N LEU A 285 17.59 -30.48 -12.44
CA LEU A 285 16.97 -29.33 -13.06
C LEU A 285 16.75 -28.26 -12.00
N THR A 286 17.16 -27.03 -12.28
CA THR A 286 16.93 -25.89 -11.40
C THR A 286 15.93 -24.93 -12.03
N LEU A 287 14.94 -24.55 -11.26
CA LEU A 287 13.95 -23.52 -11.62
C LEU A 287 14.27 -22.28 -10.79
N THR A 288 14.24 -21.11 -11.41
CA THR A 288 14.64 -19.84 -10.76
C THR A 288 13.50 -18.83 -10.90
N LEU A 289 13.06 -18.24 -9.78
CA LEU A 289 12.01 -17.24 -9.81
C LEU A 289 12.53 -15.92 -10.43
N ASN A 290 11.79 -15.36 -11.39
CA ASN A 290 12.23 -14.15 -12.11
C ASN A 290 12.28 -12.93 -11.18
N ALA A 291 11.30 -12.81 -10.28
CA ALA A 291 11.19 -11.70 -9.33
C ALA A 291 12.30 -11.70 -8.27
N ASP A 292 12.84 -12.88 -7.93
CA ASP A 292 13.93 -13.03 -6.96
C ASP A 292 14.82 -14.22 -7.34
N ARG A 293 15.89 -13.97 -8.03
CA ARG A 293 16.83 -15.00 -8.51
C ARG A 293 17.55 -15.78 -7.41
N SER A 294 17.44 -15.36 -6.15
CA SER A 294 17.93 -16.12 -5.00
C SER A 294 17.00 -17.29 -4.64
N LYS A 295 15.75 -17.26 -5.10
CA LYS A 295 14.74 -18.29 -4.87
C LYS A 295 14.77 -19.28 -6.02
N THR A 296 15.18 -20.49 -5.70
CA THR A 296 15.31 -21.58 -6.66
C THR A 296 14.65 -22.85 -6.12
N ALA A 297 14.09 -23.64 -7.01
CA ALA A 297 13.63 -25.00 -6.71
C ALA A 297 14.44 -25.99 -7.57
N LYS A 298 14.76 -27.15 -7.00
CA LYS A 298 15.59 -28.17 -7.66
C LYS A 298 14.81 -29.48 -7.78
N ILE A 299 14.83 -30.05 -8.98
CA ILE A 299 14.28 -31.36 -9.26
C ILE A 299 15.45 -32.32 -9.51
N THR A 300 15.52 -33.39 -8.73
CA THR A 300 16.48 -34.47 -8.97
C THR A 300 15.87 -35.47 -9.92
N ILE A 301 16.56 -35.78 -11.01
CA ILE A 301 16.07 -36.70 -12.05
C ILE A 301 17.00 -37.93 -12.10
N THR A 302 16.40 -39.10 -12.04
CA THR A 302 17.13 -40.38 -12.13
C THR A 302 16.48 -41.22 -13.23
N GLN A 303 17.28 -41.85 -14.07
CA GLN A 303 16.81 -42.89 -14.98
C GLN A 303 17.53 -44.19 -14.66
N ASN A 304 16.74 -45.23 -14.44
CA ASN A 304 17.26 -46.54 -14.09
C ASN A 304 18.15 -47.13 -15.20
N GLN A 305 19.09 -47.96 -14.82
CA GLN A 305 19.88 -48.77 -15.75
C GLN A 305 19.01 -49.92 -16.30
N LYS A 306 19.37 -50.41 -17.46
CA LYS A 306 18.74 -51.64 -17.97
C LYS A 306 19.22 -52.85 -17.15
N GLY A 307 18.30 -53.56 -16.56
CA GLY A 307 18.56 -54.80 -15.85
C GLY A 307 19.02 -55.93 -16.76
#